data_f7388f7b505f0889bf661452476c6dd3
#
_entry.id   f7388f7b505f0889bf661452476c6dd3
#
_cell.length_a   1.000
_cell.length_b   1.000
_cell.length_c   1.000
_cell.angle_alpha   90.00
_cell.angle_beta   90.00
_cell.angle_gamma   90.00
#
_symmetry.space_group_name_H-M   'P 1'
#
loop_
_entity.id
_entity.type
_entity.pdbx_description
1 polymer ?
#
loop_
_entity_poly.entity_id
_entity_poly.type
_entity_poly.pdbx_seq_one_letter_code
_entity_poly.pdbx_strand_id
1 'polypeptide(L)'
;FVFGFQWGMYGAAWATVIGQIISAAIAIRYLMHYHTVTLEKQHFIPSGKVLAQICSLGMSSGINQIAMMIVQIVMNNLLKHYGAQSVYGESIPIACAGIVMKVNQLYFSIIIGLSQGSQPIESFNYGAKQYKRVKDALLLAASVGAVVSIISFLLFQLFPRQILGLFGSGSEEYFEFGVNY
;
A
#
# COMPACT_ATOMS: atom_id res chain seq x y z
N PHE A 1 -7.26 -6.01 21.67
CA PHE A 1 -8.49 -5.19 21.79
C PHE A 1 -9.70 -5.91 21.18
N VAL A 2 -9.62 -6.43 19.94
CA VAL A 2 -10.78 -7.09 19.29
C VAL A 2 -11.11 -8.42 19.97
N PHE A 3 -10.14 -9.32 20.13
CA PHE A 3 -10.36 -10.66 20.68
C PHE A 3 -10.26 -10.73 22.21
N GLY A 4 -9.32 -10.00 22.84
CA GLY A 4 -9.10 -10.08 24.29
C GLY A 4 -10.11 -9.27 25.11
N PHE A 5 -10.47 -8.06 24.65
CA PHE A 5 -11.43 -7.19 25.34
C PHE A 5 -12.82 -7.21 24.72
N GLN A 6 -13.02 -7.96 23.64
CA GLN A 6 -14.29 -8.08 22.88
C GLN A 6 -14.92 -6.74 22.46
N TRP A 7 -14.08 -5.71 22.23
CA TRP A 7 -14.54 -4.37 21.84
C TRP A 7 -14.94 -4.27 20.37
N GLY A 8 -14.85 -5.36 19.60
CA GLY A 8 -15.25 -5.38 18.19
C GLY A 8 -14.61 -4.26 17.36
N MET A 9 -15.42 -3.52 16.61
CA MET A 9 -14.95 -2.41 15.76
C MET A 9 -14.30 -1.25 16.53
N TYR A 10 -14.78 -0.95 17.75
CA TYR A 10 -14.16 0.07 18.59
C TYR A 10 -12.74 -0.32 19.00
N GLY A 11 -12.51 -1.61 19.29
CA GLY A 11 -11.18 -2.12 19.60
C GLY A 11 -10.20 -2.00 18.44
N ALA A 12 -10.66 -2.24 17.22
CA ALA A 12 -9.86 -2.05 16.01
C ALA A 12 -9.50 -0.56 15.77
N ALA A 13 -10.48 0.33 15.95
CA ALA A 13 -10.26 1.77 15.83
C ALA A 13 -9.25 2.29 16.85
N TRP A 14 -9.38 1.92 18.11
CA TRP A 14 -8.45 2.30 19.17
C TRP A 14 -7.04 1.75 18.93
N ALA A 15 -6.90 0.52 18.46
CA ALA A 15 -5.60 -0.06 18.11
C ALA A 15 -4.89 0.77 17.03
N THR A 16 -5.65 1.20 16.02
CA THR A 16 -5.11 2.05 14.94
C THR A 16 -4.67 3.42 15.47
N VAL A 17 -5.50 4.09 16.27
CA VAL A 17 -5.18 5.40 16.86
C VAL A 17 -3.94 5.31 17.76
N ILE A 18 -3.86 4.30 18.64
CA ILE A 18 -2.71 4.10 19.52
C ILE A 18 -1.43 3.86 18.68
N GLY A 19 -1.52 3.03 17.64
CA GLY A 19 -0.40 2.79 16.73
C GLY A 19 0.11 4.07 16.06
N GLN A 20 -0.81 4.94 15.61
CA GLN A 20 -0.46 6.24 15.01
C GLN A 20 0.17 7.19 16.04
N ILE A 21 -0.34 7.25 17.26
CA ILE A 21 0.22 8.08 18.35
C ILE A 21 1.65 7.62 18.69
N ILE A 22 1.87 6.30 18.82
CA ILE A 22 3.20 5.75 19.11
C ILE A 22 4.17 6.07 17.96
N SER A 23 3.76 5.86 16.72
CA SER A 23 4.56 6.18 15.54
C SER A 23 4.92 7.67 15.48
N ALA A 24 3.96 8.56 15.74
CA ALA A 24 4.19 10.00 15.79
C ALA A 24 5.16 10.37 16.93
N ALA A 25 5.01 9.78 18.12
CA ALA A 25 5.90 10.04 19.25
C ALA A 25 7.34 9.61 18.95
N ILE A 26 7.53 8.44 18.32
CA ILE A 26 8.86 7.95 17.90
C ILE A 26 9.47 8.89 16.85
N ALA A 27 8.68 9.30 15.84
CA ALA A 27 9.14 10.23 14.80
C ALA A 27 9.55 11.58 15.38
N ILE A 28 8.74 12.17 16.26
CA ILE A 28 9.04 13.44 16.95
C ILE A 28 10.31 13.29 17.79
N ARG A 29 10.42 12.20 18.57
CA ARG A 29 11.62 11.94 19.37
C ARG A 29 12.87 11.83 18.50
N TYR A 30 12.79 11.15 17.35
CA TYR A 30 13.88 11.06 16.40
C TYR A 30 14.27 12.44 15.84
N LEU A 31 13.30 13.24 15.41
CA LEU A 31 13.55 14.59 14.89
C LEU A 31 14.18 15.53 15.93
N MET A 32 13.77 15.41 17.20
CA MET A 32 14.36 16.21 18.29
C MET A 32 15.81 15.83 18.61
N HIS A 33 16.23 14.61 18.30
CA HIS A 33 17.59 14.10 18.54
C HIS A 33 18.39 13.94 17.24
N TYR A 34 17.99 14.65 16.19
CA TYR A 34 18.67 14.57 14.89
C TYR A 34 19.99 15.34 14.94
N HIS A 35 21.11 14.59 14.86
CA HIS A 35 22.45 15.16 15.02
C HIS A 35 23.01 15.88 13.78
N THR A 36 22.40 15.66 12.61
CA THR A 36 22.94 16.15 11.32
C THR A 36 22.49 17.57 11.00
N VAL A 37 21.37 18.03 11.57
CA VAL A 37 20.80 19.37 11.32
C VAL A 37 20.34 19.95 12.66
N THR A 38 20.85 21.14 13.01
CA THR A 38 20.34 21.91 14.16
C THR A 38 19.04 22.58 13.76
N LEU A 39 17.96 22.21 14.45
CA LEU A 39 16.64 22.82 14.22
C LEU A 39 16.61 24.20 14.86
N GLU A 40 16.67 25.24 14.04
CA GLU A 40 16.47 26.63 14.45
C GLU A 40 15.01 27.04 14.23
N LYS A 41 14.55 28.05 14.99
CA LYS A 41 13.17 28.58 14.85
C LYS A 41 12.84 29.04 13.43
N GLN A 42 13.84 29.47 12.66
CA GLN A 42 13.70 29.90 11.27
C GLN A 42 13.27 28.78 10.33
N HIS A 43 13.63 27.51 10.64
CA HIS A 43 13.28 26.35 9.84
C HIS A 43 11.79 25.97 9.92
N PHE A 44 11.06 26.52 10.92
CA PHE A 44 9.62 26.33 11.06
C PHE A 44 8.79 27.35 10.27
N ILE A 45 9.45 28.33 9.64
CA ILE A 45 8.75 29.32 8.78
C ILE A 45 8.69 28.74 7.35
N PRO A 46 7.48 28.44 6.82
CA PRO A 46 7.35 27.86 5.50
C PRO A 46 7.81 28.85 4.43
N SER A 47 8.82 28.47 3.64
CA SER A 47 9.23 29.23 2.47
C SER A 47 8.33 28.87 1.28
N GLY A 48 7.72 29.88 0.64
CA GLY A 48 6.84 29.66 -0.51
C GLY A 48 7.51 28.92 -1.68
N LYS A 49 8.81 29.12 -1.91
CA LYS A 49 9.57 28.40 -2.94
C LYS A 49 9.70 26.91 -2.60
N VAL A 50 10.08 26.59 -1.37
CA VAL A 50 10.23 25.19 -0.92
C VAL A 50 8.88 24.48 -0.94
N LEU A 51 7.83 25.16 -0.48
CA LEU A 51 6.47 24.63 -0.50
C LEU A 51 6.01 24.32 -1.94
N ALA A 52 6.24 25.24 -2.89
CA ALA A 52 5.91 25.01 -4.30
C ALA A 52 6.66 23.80 -4.89
N GLN A 53 7.94 23.63 -4.55
CA GLN A 53 8.71 22.45 -4.98
C GLN A 53 8.17 21.16 -4.39
N ILE A 54 7.84 21.12 -3.10
CA ILE A 54 7.24 19.97 -2.43
C ILE A 54 5.89 19.63 -3.07
N CYS A 55 5.04 20.62 -3.28
CA CYS A 55 3.73 20.41 -3.94
C CYS A 55 3.89 19.91 -5.38
N SER A 56 4.82 20.47 -6.15
CA SER A 56 5.08 20.03 -7.52
C SER A 56 5.54 18.55 -7.60
N LEU A 57 6.45 18.14 -6.72
CA LEU A 57 6.92 16.76 -6.64
C LEU A 57 5.84 15.80 -6.13
N GLY A 58 5.07 16.24 -5.12
CA GLY A 58 4.01 15.43 -4.52
C GLY A 58 2.74 15.32 -5.37
N MET A 59 2.51 16.26 -6.31
CA MET A 59 1.29 16.33 -7.10
C MET A 59 1.07 15.06 -7.95
N SER A 60 2.12 14.52 -8.54
CA SER A 60 2.06 13.30 -9.34
C SER A 60 1.53 12.12 -8.52
N SER A 61 2.10 11.92 -7.32
CA SER A 61 1.65 10.86 -6.40
C SER A 61 0.25 11.12 -5.87
N GLY A 62 -0.09 12.40 -5.59
CA GLY A 62 -1.42 12.80 -5.14
C GLY A 62 -2.51 12.53 -6.17
N ILE A 63 -2.28 12.90 -7.44
CA ILE A 63 -3.21 12.63 -8.54
C ILE A 63 -3.41 11.12 -8.73
N ASN A 64 -2.32 10.34 -8.68
CA ASN A 64 -2.42 8.88 -8.78
C ASN A 64 -3.27 8.30 -7.64
N GLN A 65 -3.09 8.77 -6.41
CA GLN A 65 -3.88 8.31 -5.27
C GLN A 65 -5.36 8.66 -5.40
N ILE A 66 -5.69 9.86 -5.88
CA ILE A 66 -7.08 10.28 -6.16
C ILE A 66 -7.69 9.40 -7.26
N ALA A 67 -6.95 9.13 -8.34
CA ALA A 67 -7.42 8.26 -9.42
C ALA A 67 -7.72 6.85 -8.91
N MET A 68 -6.84 6.26 -8.11
CA MET A 68 -7.06 4.95 -7.48
C MET A 68 -8.29 4.95 -6.56
N MET A 69 -8.51 6.02 -5.79
CA MET A 69 -9.71 6.15 -4.96
C MET A 69 -10.99 6.20 -5.79
N ILE A 70 -11.00 6.94 -6.90
CA ILE A 70 -12.16 7.01 -7.81
C ILE A 70 -12.42 5.62 -8.40
N VAL A 71 -11.40 4.92 -8.90
CA VAL A 71 -11.52 3.55 -9.41
C VAL A 71 -12.12 2.62 -8.36
N GLN A 72 -11.67 2.71 -7.10
CA GLN A 72 -12.20 1.91 -6.00
C GLN A 72 -13.70 2.16 -5.76
N ILE A 73 -14.11 3.43 -5.74
CA ILE A 73 -15.53 3.81 -5.54
C ILE A 73 -16.37 3.28 -6.69
N VAL A 74 -15.93 3.49 -7.94
CA VAL A 74 -16.65 3.02 -9.13
C VAL A 74 -16.75 1.49 -9.14
N MET A 75 -15.65 0.79 -8.85
CA MET A 75 -15.61 -0.66 -8.78
C MET A 75 -16.60 -1.22 -7.75
N ASN A 76 -16.60 -0.67 -6.53
CA ASN A 76 -17.54 -1.10 -5.49
C ASN A 76 -19.01 -0.88 -5.88
N ASN A 77 -19.33 0.25 -6.51
CA ASN A 77 -20.68 0.53 -7.00
C ASN A 77 -21.12 -0.41 -8.14
N LEU A 78 -20.21 -0.70 -9.07
CA LEU A 78 -20.47 -1.64 -10.16
C LEU A 78 -20.68 -3.06 -9.63
N LEU A 79 -19.82 -3.52 -8.73
CA LEU A 79 -19.93 -4.84 -8.10
C LEU A 79 -21.24 -4.98 -7.33
N LYS A 80 -21.67 -3.93 -6.64
CA LYS A 80 -22.96 -3.91 -5.95
C LYS A 80 -24.12 -3.99 -6.94
N HIS A 81 -24.12 -3.14 -7.96
CA HIS A 81 -25.21 -3.04 -8.93
C HIS A 81 -25.38 -4.31 -9.76
N TYR A 82 -24.31 -4.80 -10.36
CA TYR A 82 -24.34 -6.02 -11.19
C TYR A 82 -24.39 -7.29 -10.36
N GLY A 83 -23.82 -7.29 -9.17
CA GLY A 83 -23.90 -8.40 -8.22
C GLY A 83 -25.36 -8.69 -7.83
N ALA A 84 -26.15 -7.64 -7.55
CA ALA A 84 -27.58 -7.77 -7.25
C ALA A 84 -28.39 -8.43 -8.36
N GLN A 85 -27.95 -8.30 -9.61
CA GLN A 85 -28.61 -8.85 -10.80
C GLN A 85 -28.09 -10.25 -11.17
N SER A 86 -27.04 -10.72 -10.50
CA SER A 86 -26.42 -12.03 -10.73
C SER A 86 -26.91 -13.08 -9.76
N VAL A 87 -26.63 -14.34 -10.06
CA VAL A 87 -26.90 -15.48 -9.17
C VAL A 87 -26.11 -15.41 -7.86
N TYR A 88 -25.03 -14.61 -7.81
CA TYR A 88 -24.14 -14.46 -6.65
C TYR A 88 -24.64 -13.42 -5.61
N GLY A 89 -25.63 -12.61 -5.96
CA GLY A 89 -26.13 -11.53 -5.08
C GLY A 89 -25.13 -10.39 -4.89
N GLU A 90 -25.47 -9.42 -4.01
CA GLU A 90 -24.64 -8.23 -3.76
C GLU A 90 -23.38 -8.54 -2.91
N SER A 91 -23.48 -9.49 -1.99
CA SER A 91 -22.47 -9.69 -0.94
C SER A 91 -21.24 -10.46 -1.41
N ILE A 92 -21.40 -11.49 -2.23
CA ILE A 92 -20.31 -12.36 -2.69
C ILE A 92 -19.31 -11.60 -3.56
N PRO A 93 -19.69 -10.84 -4.60
CA PRO A 93 -18.75 -10.09 -5.43
C PRO A 93 -17.96 -9.04 -4.63
N ILE A 94 -18.61 -8.33 -3.71
CA ILE A 94 -17.95 -7.32 -2.87
C ILE A 94 -16.96 -7.97 -1.91
N ALA A 95 -17.34 -9.10 -1.28
CA ALA A 95 -16.46 -9.82 -0.38
C ALA A 95 -15.21 -10.37 -1.10
N CYS A 96 -15.39 -11.02 -2.25
CA CYS A 96 -14.30 -11.53 -3.08
C CYS A 96 -13.37 -10.41 -3.55
N ALA A 97 -13.92 -9.33 -4.11
CA ALA A 97 -13.14 -8.17 -4.53
C ALA A 97 -12.35 -7.56 -3.36
N GLY A 98 -12.97 -7.46 -2.16
CA GLY A 98 -12.30 -6.98 -0.95
C GLY A 98 -11.08 -7.84 -0.57
N ILE A 99 -11.19 -9.16 -0.67
CA ILE A 99 -10.09 -10.08 -0.38
C ILE A 99 -9.00 -9.97 -1.45
N VAL A 100 -9.36 -10.01 -2.73
CA VAL A 100 -8.40 -9.86 -3.83
C VAL A 100 -7.63 -8.55 -3.69
N MET A 101 -8.29 -7.44 -3.35
CA MET A 101 -7.64 -6.16 -3.09
C MET A 101 -6.68 -6.22 -1.89
N LYS A 102 -7.03 -6.91 -0.81
CA LYS A 102 -6.13 -7.07 0.35
C LYS A 102 -4.88 -7.88 0.01
N VAL A 103 -5.04 -8.97 -0.74
CA VAL A 103 -3.91 -9.79 -1.19
C VAL A 103 -3.03 -9.00 -2.17
N ASN A 104 -3.64 -8.26 -3.10
CA ASN A 104 -2.94 -7.38 -4.02
C ASN A 104 -2.17 -6.28 -3.27
N GLN A 105 -2.74 -5.72 -2.20
CA GLN A 105 -2.06 -4.76 -1.34
C GLN A 105 -0.81 -5.33 -0.66
N LEU A 106 -0.84 -6.60 -0.22
CA LEU A 106 0.34 -7.29 0.32
C LEU A 106 1.44 -7.40 -0.73
N TYR A 107 1.10 -7.80 -1.95
CA TYR A 107 2.03 -7.85 -3.06
C TYR A 107 2.64 -6.47 -3.35
N PHE A 108 1.80 -5.44 -3.51
CA PHE A 108 2.27 -4.08 -3.76
C PHE A 108 3.14 -3.54 -2.63
N SER A 109 2.89 -3.90 -1.37
CA SER A 109 3.71 -3.45 -0.24
C SER A 109 5.16 -3.93 -0.34
N ILE A 110 5.38 -5.14 -0.87
CA ILE A 110 6.73 -5.68 -1.10
C ILE A 110 7.43 -4.88 -2.20
N ILE A 111 6.74 -4.64 -3.33
CA ILE A 111 7.30 -3.88 -4.46
C ILE A 111 7.60 -2.42 -4.07
N ILE A 112 6.67 -1.78 -3.35
CA ILE A 112 6.87 -0.41 -2.85
C ILE A 112 8.04 -0.37 -1.86
N GLY A 113 8.13 -1.34 -0.95
CA GLY A 113 9.25 -1.45 -0.01
C GLY A 113 10.59 -1.59 -0.72
N LEU A 114 10.67 -2.41 -1.76
CA LEU A 114 11.86 -2.56 -2.59
C LEU A 114 12.23 -1.24 -3.29
N SER A 115 11.25 -0.58 -3.90
CA SER A 115 11.44 0.70 -4.58
C SER A 115 11.89 1.81 -3.62
N GLN A 116 11.23 1.94 -2.46
CA GLN A 116 11.60 2.93 -1.45
C GLN A 116 12.96 2.63 -0.79
N GLY A 117 13.32 1.35 -0.68
CA GLY A 117 14.63 0.94 -0.16
C GLY A 117 15.78 1.24 -1.14
N SER A 118 15.55 1.16 -2.45
CA SER A 118 16.56 1.49 -3.47
C SER A 118 16.75 2.99 -3.67
N GLN A 119 15.72 3.80 -3.44
CA GLN A 119 15.71 5.24 -3.69
C GLN A 119 16.84 6.02 -3.01
N PRO A 120 17.19 5.82 -1.72
CA PRO A 120 18.33 6.50 -1.09
C PRO A 120 19.65 6.15 -1.75
N ILE A 121 19.84 4.89 -2.16
CA ILE A 121 21.06 4.41 -2.82
C ILE A 121 21.22 5.08 -4.18
N GLU A 122 20.14 5.12 -4.96
CA GLU A 122 20.10 5.76 -6.28
C GLU A 122 20.35 7.26 -6.16
N SER A 123 19.66 7.95 -5.23
CA SER A 123 19.79 9.40 -5.03
C SER A 123 21.20 9.80 -4.61
N PHE A 124 21.82 9.06 -3.69
CA PHE A 124 23.19 9.32 -3.23
C PHE A 124 24.20 9.13 -4.34
N ASN A 125 24.13 8.03 -5.08
CA ASN A 125 25.05 7.75 -6.18
C ASN A 125 24.84 8.69 -7.38
N TYR A 126 23.59 9.14 -7.62
CA TYR A 126 23.28 10.13 -8.62
C TYR A 126 23.93 11.49 -8.29
N GLY A 127 23.80 11.95 -7.03
CA GLY A 127 24.45 13.16 -6.55
C GLY A 127 25.99 13.10 -6.63
N ALA A 128 26.55 11.91 -6.38
CA ALA A 128 27.98 11.63 -6.54
C ALA A 128 28.43 11.43 -8.00
N LYS A 129 27.54 11.59 -9.00
CA LYS A 129 27.76 11.38 -10.44
C LYS A 129 28.22 9.97 -10.80
N GLN A 130 27.93 8.98 -9.94
CA GLN A 130 28.27 7.57 -10.16
C GLN A 130 27.13 6.85 -10.91
N TYR A 131 26.86 7.27 -12.13
CA TYR A 131 25.71 6.80 -12.92
C TYR A 131 25.70 5.29 -13.18
N LYS A 132 26.87 4.65 -13.23
CA LYS A 132 26.95 3.19 -13.36
C LYS A 132 26.32 2.50 -12.17
N ARG A 133 26.65 2.94 -10.94
CA ARG A 133 26.06 2.38 -9.71
C ARG A 133 24.56 2.62 -9.62
N VAL A 134 24.09 3.79 -10.07
CA VAL A 134 22.64 4.07 -10.13
C VAL A 134 21.95 3.07 -11.06
N LYS A 135 22.51 2.83 -12.24
CA LYS A 135 21.98 1.85 -13.20
C LYS A 135 22.01 0.43 -12.66
N ASP A 136 23.09 0.03 -12.02
CA ASP A 136 23.24 -1.29 -11.43
C ASP A 136 22.22 -1.51 -10.29
N ALA A 137 22.02 -0.51 -9.42
CA ALA A 137 21.02 -0.55 -8.34
C ALA A 137 19.58 -0.63 -8.90
N LEU A 138 19.27 0.17 -9.91
CA LEU A 138 17.96 0.16 -10.58
C LEU A 138 17.68 -1.20 -11.24
N LEU A 139 18.67 -1.74 -11.98
CA LEU A 139 18.54 -3.04 -12.64
C LEU A 139 18.37 -4.18 -11.62
N LEU A 140 19.09 -4.12 -10.51
CA LEU A 140 18.94 -5.09 -9.42
C LEU A 140 17.53 -5.02 -8.81
N ALA A 141 17.07 -3.82 -8.47
CA ALA A 141 15.72 -3.62 -7.92
C ALA A 141 14.64 -4.09 -8.91
N ALA A 142 14.78 -3.75 -10.20
CA ALA A 142 13.87 -4.20 -11.24
C ALA A 142 13.88 -5.73 -11.41
N SER A 143 15.05 -6.36 -11.36
CA SER A 143 15.18 -7.82 -11.46
C SER A 143 14.50 -8.53 -10.29
N VAL A 144 14.76 -8.07 -9.06
CA VAL A 144 14.12 -8.63 -7.86
C VAL A 144 12.60 -8.41 -7.92
N GLY A 145 12.16 -7.21 -8.33
CA GLY A 145 10.74 -6.91 -8.53
C GLY A 145 10.09 -7.83 -9.57
N ALA A 146 10.76 -8.10 -10.69
CA ALA A 146 10.28 -9.01 -11.72
C ALA A 146 10.14 -10.45 -11.18
N VAL A 147 11.13 -10.94 -10.43
CA VAL A 147 11.07 -12.27 -9.81
C VAL A 147 9.90 -12.37 -8.83
N VAL A 148 9.73 -11.39 -7.96
CA VAL A 148 8.59 -11.33 -7.03
C VAL A 148 7.26 -11.32 -7.77
N SER A 149 7.17 -10.56 -8.88
CA SER A 149 5.97 -10.49 -9.73
C SER A 149 5.64 -11.83 -10.36
N ILE A 150 6.64 -12.53 -10.90
CA ILE A 150 6.46 -13.85 -11.51
C ILE A 150 6.01 -14.88 -10.47
N ILE A 151 6.65 -14.89 -9.30
CA ILE A 151 6.26 -15.79 -8.20
C ILE A 151 4.81 -15.50 -7.77
N SER A 152 4.46 -14.25 -7.57
CA SER A 152 3.10 -13.85 -7.19
C SER A 152 2.09 -14.26 -8.26
N PHE A 153 2.39 -14.02 -9.53
CA PHE A 153 1.53 -14.45 -10.64
C PHE A 153 1.30 -15.97 -10.64
N LEU A 154 2.37 -16.75 -10.49
CA LEU A 154 2.26 -18.21 -10.43
C LEU A 154 1.44 -18.68 -9.22
N LEU A 155 1.61 -18.06 -8.05
CA LEU A 155 0.82 -18.38 -6.87
C LEU A 155 -0.67 -18.09 -7.08
N PHE A 156 -1.03 -16.96 -7.69
CA PHE A 156 -2.42 -16.62 -8.01
C PHE A 156 -3.04 -17.55 -9.04
N GLN A 157 -2.26 -18.00 -10.03
CA GLN A 157 -2.75 -18.92 -11.06
C GLN A 157 -2.88 -20.37 -10.57
N LEU A 158 -1.95 -20.84 -9.74
CA LEU A 158 -1.92 -22.24 -9.31
C LEU A 158 -2.74 -22.51 -8.05
N PHE A 159 -2.87 -21.49 -7.17
CA PHE A 159 -3.47 -21.66 -5.85
C PHE A 159 -4.57 -20.63 -5.51
N PRO A 160 -5.46 -20.23 -6.44
CA PRO A 160 -6.46 -19.20 -6.19
C PRO A 160 -7.43 -19.59 -5.07
N ARG A 161 -7.92 -20.85 -5.07
CA ARG A 161 -8.84 -21.35 -4.02
C ARG A 161 -8.20 -21.36 -2.63
N GLN A 162 -6.95 -21.73 -2.53
CA GLN A 162 -6.21 -21.76 -1.26
C GLN A 162 -6.01 -20.36 -0.72
N ILE A 163 -5.68 -19.41 -1.59
CA ILE A 163 -5.52 -17.99 -1.21
C ILE A 163 -6.83 -17.42 -0.69
N LEU A 164 -7.95 -17.65 -1.38
CA LEU A 164 -9.28 -17.23 -0.92
C LEU A 164 -9.65 -17.89 0.42
N GLY A 165 -9.35 -19.18 0.58
CA GLY A 165 -9.61 -19.94 1.79
C GLY A 165 -8.84 -19.46 3.04
N LEU A 166 -7.69 -18.81 2.86
CA LEU A 166 -6.95 -18.19 3.98
C LEU A 166 -7.68 -16.98 4.59
N PHE A 167 -8.51 -16.30 3.83
CA PHE A 167 -9.20 -15.07 4.24
C PHE A 167 -10.67 -15.28 4.62
N GLY A 168 -11.26 -16.42 4.28
CA GLY A 168 -12.64 -16.71 4.64
C GLY A 168 -13.09 -18.11 4.23
N SER A 169 -14.03 -18.67 4.98
CA SER A 169 -14.79 -19.87 4.64
C SER A 169 -16.10 -19.39 4.01
N GLY A 170 -16.24 -19.55 2.72
CA GLY A 170 -17.44 -19.18 1.95
C GLY A 170 -18.16 -20.39 1.37
N SER A 171 -19.33 -20.15 0.74
CA SER A 171 -20.04 -21.12 -0.08
C SER A 171 -19.23 -21.51 -1.33
N GLU A 172 -19.62 -22.58 -2.01
CA GLU A 172 -18.99 -22.98 -3.26
C GLU A 172 -19.09 -21.85 -4.32
N GLU A 173 -20.20 -21.13 -4.35
CA GLU A 173 -20.41 -19.96 -5.22
C GLU A 173 -19.39 -18.82 -4.95
N TYR A 174 -18.98 -18.63 -3.70
CA TYR A 174 -17.94 -17.68 -3.33
C TYR A 174 -16.59 -18.07 -3.94
N PHE A 175 -16.21 -19.35 -3.85
CA PHE A 175 -14.96 -19.83 -4.44
C PHE A 175 -15.00 -19.81 -5.97
N GLU A 176 -16.13 -20.17 -6.58
CA GLU A 176 -16.30 -20.13 -8.03
C GLU A 176 -16.16 -18.71 -8.56
N PHE A 177 -16.85 -17.74 -7.94
CA PHE A 177 -16.74 -16.33 -8.32
C PHE A 177 -15.31 -15.81 -8.11
N GLY A 178 -14.70 -16.09 -6.96
CA GLY A 178 -13.38 -15.57 -6.62
C GLY A 178 -12.23 -16.14 -7.47
N VAL A 179 -12.37 -17.35 -7.98
CA VAL A 179 -11.39 -17.96 -8.91
C VAL A 179 -11.50 -17.34 -10.32
N ASN A 180 -12.71 -16.97 -10.73
CA ASN A 180 -12.96 -16.37 -12.04
C ASN A 180 -12.73 -14.84 -12.07
N TYR A 181 -12.72 -14.18 -10.90
CA TYR A 181 -12.47 -12.74 -10.76
C TYR A 181 -11.01 -12.38 -10.84
#